data_f23b651cfff18ace452e40471451e79c
#
_entry.id   f23b651cfff18ace452e40471451e79c
#
_cell.length_a   1.000
_cell.length_b   1.000
_cell.length_c   1.000
_cell.angle_alpha   90.00
_cell.angle_beta   90.00
_cell.angle_gamma   90.00
#
_symmetry.space_group_name_H-M   'P 1'
#
loop_
_entity.id
_entity.type
_entity.pdbx_description
1 polymer ?
#
loop_
_entity_poly.entity_id
_entity_poly.type
_entity_poly.pdbx_seq_one_letter_code
_entity_poly.pdbx_strand_id
1 'polypeptide(L)'
;MTAPLQNDSFLRACLRQPTPHTPVWLMRQAGRYLPEYRATRERAGSFMGLATDPGFATEVTLQPLERYALDAAILFSDILTVPDAMGLGLTFETGEGPRFASPVRDEAAVAKLAVPDMERLRYVFDAVTAIRRALNGRVPLIGFSGSPWTLACYMVEGAGSDDYRLVKTMLYARPDLLHRILAINADAVAAYLNAQIDAGAQAVMIFDSWGGVLADGAFQTFSLAYTQRVLQQVKTEHAGQRIPRIVFTKGGGPWLEEMAAIGPDVLGLDWTVNLGQARR
;
A
#
# COMPACT_ATOMS: atom_id res chain seq x y z
N MET A 1 11.72 -15.92 -18.10
CA MET A 1 10.70 -16.66 -17.33
C MET A 1 11.15 -16.69 -15.88
N THR A 2 10.29 -16.33 -14.92
CA THR A 2 10.59 -16.47 -13.48
C THR A 2 10.41 -17.92 -13.06
N ALA A 3 11.25 -18.41 -12.13
CA ALA A 3 11.13 -19.76 -11.60
C ALA A 3 9.76 -19.99 -10.92
N PRO A 4 9.24 -21.22 -10.93
CA PRO A 4 8.02 -21.57 -10.18
C PRO A 4 8.24 -21.31 -8.68
N LEU A 5 7.15 -21.02 -7.95
CA LEU A 5 7.22 -20.81 -6.50
C LEU A 5 7.63 -22.11 -5.79
N GLN A 6 8.62 -22.00 -4.91
CA GLN A 6 9.06 -23.08 -4.02
C GLN A 6 8.24 -23.08 -2.72
N ASN A 7 7.89 -21.92 -2.20
CA ASN A 7 6.99 -21.74 -1.07
C ASN A 7 5.81 -20.85 -1.49
N ASP A 8 4.64 -21.45 -1.64
CA ASP A 8 3.38 -20.81 -1.98
C ASP A 8 2.42 -20.69 -0.79
N SER A 9 2.88 -21.04 0.42
CA SER A 9 2.05 -21.13 1.63
C SER A 9 1.25 -19.86 1.90
N PHE A 10 1.88 -18.69 1.71
CA PHE A 10 1.19 -17.41 1.88
C PHE A 10 0.02 -17.23 0.90
N LEU A 11 0.23 -17.51 -0.39
CA LEU A 11 -0.83 -17.39 -1.41
C LEU A 11 -1.95 -18.40 -1.16
N ARG A 12 -1.61 -19.63 -0.80
CA ARG A 12 -2.58 -20.66 -0.45
C ARG A 12 -3.44 -20.24 0.74
N ALA A 13 -2.84 -19.70 1.80
CA ALA A 13 -3.58 -19.16 2.94
C ALA A 13 -4.52 -18.02 2.52
N CYS A 14 -4.06 -17.07 1.70
CA CYS A 14 -4.89 -16.01 1.15
C CYS A 14 -6.10 -16.53 0.37
N LEU A 15 -5.96 -17.69 -0.29
CA LEU A 15 -7.00 -18.33 -1.08
C LEU A 15 -7.77 -19.42 -0.29
N ARG A 16 -7.63 -19.48 1.02
CA ARG A 16 -8.26 -20.46 1.93
C ARG A 16 -7.95 -21.92 1.57
N GLN A 17 -6.77 -22.17 1.05
CA GLN A 17 -6.28 -23.50 0.74
C GLN A 17 -5.47 -24.05 1.93
N PRO A 18 -5.40 -25.38 2.12
CA PRO A 18 -4.58 -25.99 3.18
C PRO A 18 -3.11 -25.59 3.08
N THR A 19 -2.48 -25.28 4.20
CA THR A 19 -1.06 -24.96 4.30
C THR A 19 -0.38 -25.85 5.34
N PRO A 20 0.92 -26.16 5.20
CA PRO A 20 1.65 -27.02 6.14
C PRO A 20 1.85 -26.34 7.50
N HIS A 21 1.85 -25.02 7.54
CA HIS A 21 1.97 -24.19 8.74
C HIS A 21 1.26 -22.85 8.49
N THR A 22 1.05 -22.04 9.54
CA THR A 22 0.58 -20.68 9.41
C THR A 22 1.68 -19.82 8.79
N PRO A 23 1.48 -19.25 7.58
CA PRO A 23 2.51 -18.44 6.93
C PRO A 23 2.77 -17.15 7.71
N VAL A 24 4.04 -16.73 7.73
CA VAL A 24 4.48 -15.52 8.43
C VAL A 24 5.15 -14.55 7.47
N TRP A 25 4.75 -13.29 7.52
CA TRP A 25 5.43 -12.15 6.94
C TRP A 25 5.29 -10.94 7.85
N LEU A 26 6.12 -9.92 7.69
CA LEU A 26 6.07 -8.72 8.53
C LEU A 26 5.78 -7.51 7.65
N MET A 27 4.80 -6.68 8.07
CA MET A 27 4.39 -5.48 7.34
C MET A 27 5.55 -4.51 7.04
N ARG A 28 6.52 -4.41 7.96
CA ARG A 28 7.74 -3.63 7.81
C ARG A 28 8.98 -4.49 7.99
N GLN A 29 9.11 -5.55 7.16
CA GLN A 29 10.25 -6.47 7.28
C GLN A 29 11.57 -5.80 6.88
N ALA A 30 11.62 -4.95 5.86
CA ALA A 30 12.78 -4.08 5.61
C ALA A 30 12.71 -2.83 6.50
N GLY A 31 13.75 -2.56 7.27
CA GLY A 31 13.70 -1.42 8.18
C GLY A 31 14.97 -1.16 9.00
N ARG A 32 15.01 -0.02 9.68
CA ARG A 32 16.17 0.48 10.43
C ARG A 32 16.63 -0.41 11.59
N TYR A 33 15.87 -1.42 11.99
CA TYR A 33 16.28 -2.41 12.97
C TYR A 33 17.35 -3.37 12.42
N LEU A 34 17.43 -3.52 11.09
CA LEU A 34 18.45 -4.31 10.41
C LEU A 34 19.73 -3.49 10.19
N PRO A 35 20.91 -3.94 10.66
CA PRO A 35 22.18 -3.26 10.39
C PRO A 35 22.47 -3.11 8.90
N GLU A 36 22.22 -4.15 8.10
CA GLU A 36 22.39 -4.14 6.64
C GLU A 36 21.48 -3.12 5.95
N TYR A 37 20.24 -2.97 6.40
CA TYR A 37 19.36 -1.91 5.90
C TYR A 37 19.94 -0.52 6.14
N ARG A 38 20.49 -0.27 7.35
CA ARG A 38 21.11 1.02 7.66
C ARG A 38 22.30 1.32 6.76
N ALA A 39 23.15 0.31 6.51
CA ALA A 39 24.30 0.44 5.60
C ALA A 39 23.86 0.74 4.16
N THR A 40 22.84 0.03 3.64
CA THR A 40 22.29 0.29 2.31
C THR A 40 21.64 1.67 2.24
N ARG A 41 20.94 2.08 3.29
CA ARG A 41 20.31 3.40 3.39
C ARG A 41 21.33 4.55 3.37
N GLU A 42 22.48 4.36 4.00
CA GLU A 42 23.61 5.32 3.99
C GLU A 42 24.19 5.44 2.58
N ARG A 43 24.43 4.33 1.88
CA ARG A 43 24.89 4.33 0.47
C ARG A 43 23.92 5.01 -0.48
N ALA A 44 22.62 4.86 -0.27
CA ALA A 44 21.58 5.49 -1.06
C ALA A 44 21.43 7.01 -0.80
N GLY A 45 22.03 7.53 0.29
CA GLY A 45 22.05 8.93 0.65
C GLY A 45 20.72 9.48 1.20
N SER A 46 19.58 9.13 0.61
CA SER A 46 18.26 9.59 1.05
C SER A 46 17.22 8.46 1.03
N PHE A 47 16.06 8.66 1.68
CA PHE A 47 14.96 7.68 1.60
C PHE A 47 14.48 7.55 0.15
N MET A 48 14.32 8.64 -0.55
CA MET A 48 13.93 8.61 -1.95
C MET A 48 15.03 7.97 -2.81
N GLY A 49 16.31 8.24 -2.57
CA GLY A 49 17.41 7.55 -3.25
C GLY A 49 17.36 6.03 -3.07
N LEU A 50 16.92 5.56 -1.88
CA LEU A 50 16.70 4.14 -1.63
C LEU A 50 15.47 3.59 -2.35
N ALA A 51 14.35 4.32 -2.32
CA ALA A 51 13.06 3.86 -2.83
C ALA A 51 12.93 3.99 -4.35
N THR A 52 13.65 4.92 -4.99
CA THR A 52 13.59 5.17 -6.43
C THR A 52 14.65 4.43 -7.24
N ASP A 53 15.59 3.78 -6.58
CA ASP A 53 16.58 2.92 -7.23
C ASP A 53 16.16 1.44 -7.13
N PRO A 54 15.86 0.76 -8.26
CA PRO A 54 15.42 -0.64 -8.26
C PRO A 54 16.45 -1.61 -7.65
N GLY A 55 17.75 -1.30 -7.74
CA GLY A 55 18.82 -2.10 -7.15
C GLY A 55 18.79 -2.03 -5.63
N PHE A 56 18.77 -0.83 -5.07
CA PHE A 56 18.66 -0.63 -3.62
C PHE A 56 17.34 -1.16 -3.06
N ALA A 57 16.20 -0.90 -3.75
CA ALA A 57 14.90 -1.43 -3.34
C ALA A 57 14.91 -2.97 -3.32
N THR A 58 15.57 -3.61 -4.29
CA THR A 58 15.73 -5.07 -4.33
C THR A 58 16.58 -5.54 -3.16
N GLU A 59 17.75 -4.95 -2.94
CA GLU A 59 18.66 -5.31 -1.86
C GLU A 59 17.95 -5.30 -0.50
N VAL A 60 17.28 -4.20 -0.14
CA VAL A 60 16.61 -4.09 1.16
C VAL A 60 15.37 -4.98 1.29
N THR A 61 14.71 -5.32 0.19
CA THR A 61 13.59 -6.28 0.21
C THR A 61 14.06 -7.69 0.52
N LEU A 62 15.26 -8.10 0.06
CA LEU A 62 15.81 -9.44 0.29
C LEU A 62 16.44 -9.61 1.68
N GLN A 63 17.04 -8.57 2.24
CA GLN A 63 17.75 -8.63 3.53
C GLN A 63 16.96 -9.32 4.66
N PRO A 64 15.66 -9.04 4.91
CA PRO A 64 14.89 -9.75 5.92
C PRO A 64 14.78 -11.26 5.67
N LEU A 65 14.68 -11.66 4.40
CA LEU A 65 14.55 -13.06 4.01
C LEU A 65 15.84 -13.87 4.24
N GLU A 66 16.99 -13.20 4.29
CA GLU A 66 18.26 -13.84 4.65
C GLU A 66 18.39 -14.09 6.15
N ARG A 67 17.66 -13.33 6.98
CA ARG A 67 17.68 -13.47 8.43
C ARG A 67 16.57 -14.33 8.99
N TYR A 68 15.40 -14.29 8.35
CA TYR A 68 14.18 -14.88 8.90
C TYR A 68 13.53 -15.80 7.87
N ALA A 69 12.97 -16.91 8.35
CA ALA A 69 12.17 -17.83 7.54
C ALA A 69 10.77 -17.23 7.28
N LEU A 70 10.69 -16.22 6.41
CA LEU A 70 9.43 -15.56 6.04
C LEU A 70 8.82 -16.24 4.81
N ASP A 71 7.49 -16.29 4.77
CA ASP A 71 6.72 -16.95 3.72
C ASP A 71 6.27 -16.00 2.61
N ALA A 72 6.56 -14.70 2.72
CA ALA A 72 6.35 -13.71 1.67
C ALA A 72 7.36 -12.57 1.78
N ALA A 73 7.69 -11.97 0.64
CA ALA A 73 8.34 -10.68 0.53
C ALA A 73 7.30 -9.58 0.33
N ILE A 74 7.56 -8.38 0.81
CA ILE A 74 6.80 -7.19 0.43
C ILE A 74 7.73 -6.19 -0.24
N LEU A 75 7.26 -5.59 -1.32
CA LEU A 75 7.95 -4.53 -2.05
C LEU A 75 8.43 -3.43 -1.09
N PHE A 76 9.69 -3.00 -1.24
CA PHE A 76 10.15 -1.78 -0.59
C PHE A 76 9.81 -0.57 -1.45
N SER A 77 8.89 0.26 -0.96
CA SER A 77 8.41 1.50 -1.58
C SER A 77 7.76 2.37 -0.51
N ASP A 78 7.10 3.45 -0.92
CA ASP A 78 6.28 4.30 -0.04
C ASP A 78 4.86 4.47 -0.61
N ILE A 79 3.85 4.59 0.26
CA ILE A 79 2.47 4.82 -0.16
C ILE A 79 2.27 6.19 -0.83
N LEU A 80 3.16 7.15 -0.55
CA LEU A 80 3.06 8.53 -1.04
C LEU A 80 3.68 8.74 -2.42
N THR A 81 4.23 7.69 -3.04
CA THR A 81 4.75 7.75 -4.41
C THR A 81 3.65 8.10 -5.43
N VAL A 82 2.41 7.64 -5.20
CA VAL A 82 1.26 7.97 -6.08
C VAL A 82 0.92 9.46 -6.03
N PRO A 83 0.69 10.10 -4.87
CA PRO A 83 0.50 11.56 -4.82
C PRO A 83 1.70 12.36 -5.33
N ASP A 84 2.93 11.86 -5.11
CA ASP A 84 4.14 12.50 -5.67
C ASP A 84 4.11 12.52 -7.20
N ALA A 85 3.75 11.38 -7.82
CA ALA A 85 3.58 11.28 -9.26
C ALA A 85 2.46 12.19 -9.81
N MET A 86 1.46 12.55 -8.98
CA MET A 86 0.45 13.56 -9.30
C MET A 86 1.01 14.99 -9.29
N GLY A 87 2.26 15.19 -8.82
CA GLY A 87 2.94 16.50 -8.82
C GLY A 87 2.88 17.25 -7.50
N LEU A 88 2.60 16.57 -6.37
CA LEU A 88 2.54 17.24 -5.07
C LEU A 88 3.92 17.56 -4.47
N GLY A 89 5.00 16.97 -5.00
CA GLY A 89 6.38 17.24 -4.59
C GLY A 89 6.69 16.69 -3.21
N LEU A 90 6.91 15.37 -3.12
CA LEU A 90 7.23 14.66 -1.89
C LEU A 90 8.69 14.87 -1.47
N THR A 91 8.89 15.24 -0.23
CA THR A 91 10.20 15.31 0.42
C THR A 91 10.19 14.56 1.75
N PHE A 92 11.36 14.11 2.18
CA PHE A 92 11.55 13.48 3.49
C PHE A 92 12.62 14.26 4.26
N GLU A 93 12.20 14.99 5.28
CA GLU A 93 13.10 15.70 6.16
C GLU A 93 13.55 14.82 7.33
N THR A 94 14.81 14.99 7.74
CA THR A 94 15.38 14.18 8.81
C THR A 94 14.66 14.47 10.13
N GLY A 95 13.97 13.48 10.68
CA GLY A 95 13.22 13.59 11.94
C GLY A 95 11.76 14.06 11.79
N GLU A 96 11.35 14.63 10.65
CA GLU A 96 10.01 15.19 10.46
C GLU A 96 9.06 14.29 9.64
N GLY A 97 9.59 13.27 8.93
CA GLY A 97 8.78 12.40 8.08
C GLY A 97 8.50 12.97 6.68
N PRO A 98 7.48 12.42 6.00
CA PRO A 98 7.11 12.86 4.65
C PRO A 98 6.41 14.22 4.67
N ARG A 99 6.69 15.04 3.64
CA ARG A 99 6.06 16.35 3.45
C ARG A 99 5.78 16.59 1.97
N PHE A 100 4.62 17.17 1.64
CA PHE A 100 4.28 17.64 0.31
C PHE A 100 4.47 19.14 0.17
N ALA A 101 5.15 19.56 -0.89
CA ALA A 101 5.36 20.98 -1.21
C ALA A 101 4.05 21.68 -1.62
N SER A 102 3.13 20.95 -2.25
CA SER A 102 1.86 21.46 -2.78
C SER A 102 0.65 20.70 -2.23
N PRO A 103 0.24 20.92 -0.96
CA PRO A 103 -0.94 20.26 -0.39
C PRO A 103 -2.22 20.67 -1.11
N VAL A 104 -3.22 19.78 -1.14
CA VAL A 104 -4.48 19.95 -1.85
C VAL A 104 -5.56 20.44 -0.89
N ARG A 105 -5.82 21.75 -0.83
CA ARG A 105 -6.69 22.36 0.19
C ARG A 105 -7.86 23.16 -0.36
N ASP A 106 -7.86 23.47 -1.64
CA ASP A 106 -8.88 24.29 -2.28
C ASP A 106 -9.31 23.75 -3.64
N GLU A 107 -10.33 24.37 -4.22
CA GLU A 107 -10.90 23.95 -5.48
C GLU A 107 -9.92 24.05 -6.65
N ALA A 108 -9.04 25.06 -6.65
CA ALA A 108 -8.04 25.23 -7.70
C ALA A 108 -6.97 24.14 -7.65
N ALA A 109 -6.56 23.70 -6.45
CA ALA A 109 -5.65 22.57 -6.27
C ALA A 109 -6.31 21.25 -6.68
N VAL A 110 -7.56 21.00 -6.25
CA VAL A 110 -8.32 19.80 -6.63
C VAL A 110 -8.56 19.73 -8.13
N ALA A 111 -8.81 20.87 -8.79
CA ALA A 111 -9.03 20.91 -10.24
C ALA A 111 -7.80 20.49 -11.06
N LYS A 112 -6.59 20.57 -10.49
CA LYS A 112 -5.34 20.16 -11.14
C LYS A 112 -5.01 18.68 -10.95
N LEU A 113 -5.69 17.99 -10.03
CA LEU A 113 -5.44 16.57 -9.79
C LEU A 113 -5.92 15.73 -10.97
N ALA A 114 -5.12 14.77 -11.35
CA ALA A 114 -5.44 13.73 -12.33
C ALA A 114 -4.74 12.44 -11.95
N VAL A 115 -5.23 11.33 -12.49
CA VAL A 115 -4.49 10.04 -12.43
C VAL A 115 -3.13 10.27 -13.10
N PRO A 116 -2.02 9.98 -12.42
CA PRO A 116 -0.70 10.24 -12.97
C PRO A 116 -0.38 9.28 -14.12
N ASP A 117 0.49 9.70 -15.03
CA ASP A 117 1.11 8.78 -15.95
C ASP A 117 1.94 7.75 -15.16
N MET A 118 1.67 6.47 -15.35
CA MET A 118 2.36 5.38 -14.66
C MET A 118 3.86 5.32 -14.99
N GLU A 119 4.31 5.91 -16.09
CA GLU A 119 5.75 6.03 -16.41
C GLU A 119 6.51 6.83 -15.34
N ARG A 120 5.87 7.76 -14.64
CA ARG A 120 6.47 8.46 -13.50
C ARG A 120 6.78 7.54 -12.31
N LEU A 121 6.12 6.39 -12.25
CA LEU A 121 6.28 5.36 -11.21
C LEU A 121 7.05 4.14 -11.73
N ARG A 122 7.65 4.24 -12.92
CA ARG A 122 8.38 3.16 -13.59
C ARG A 122 9.41 2.50 -12.68
N TYR A 123 10.13 3.28 -11.88
CA TYR A 123 11.11 2.78 -10.93
C TYR A 123 10.53 1.76 -9.93
N VAL A 124 9.24 1.90 -9.55
CA VAL A 124 8.56 0.94 -8.69
C VAL A 124 8.32 -0.38 -9.42
N PHE A 125 7.88 -0.31 -10.68
CA PHE A 125 7.60 -1.50 -11.49
C PHE A 125 8.89 -2.23 -11.88
N ASP A 126 9.95 -1.49 -12.14
CA ASP A 126 11.29 -2.04 -12.36
C ASP A 126 11.82 -2.72 -11.09
N ALA A 127 11.59 -2.13 -9.91
CA ALA A 127 11.91 -2.76 -8.62
C ALA A 127 11.11 -4.05 -8.41
N VAL A 128 9.78 -4.08 -8.67
CA VAL A 128 8.97 -5.30 -8.60
C VAL A 128 9.56 -6.39 -9.51
N THR A 129 9.91 -6.04 -10.74
CA THR A 129 10.49 -6.99 -11.70
C THR A 129 11.86 -7.50 -11.23
N ALA A 130 12.72 -6.63 -10.72
CA ALA A 130 14.04 -6.98 -10.21
C ALA A 130 13.94 -7.88 -8.96
N ILE A 131 13.08 -7.54 -8.01
CA ILE A 131 12.83 -8.34 -6.81
C ILE A 131 12.29 -9.72 -7.19
N ARG A 132 11.32 -9.81 -8.11
CA ARG A 132 10.79 -11.09 -8.59
C ARG A 132 11.86 -12.01 -9.17
N ARG A 133 12.79 -11.44 -9.94
CA ARG A 133 13.94 -12.18 -10.49
C ARG A 133 14.88 -12.63 -9.38
N ALA A 134 15.21 -11.75 -8.44
CA ALA A 134 16.13 -12.03 -7.35
C ALA A 134 15.59 -13.05 -6.35
N LEU A 135 14.27 -13.03 -6.07
CA LEU A 135 13.60 -14.05 -5.27
C LEU A 135 13.69 -15.44 -5.89
N ASN A 136 13.77 -15.53 -7.21
CA ASN A 136 13.92 -16.79 -7.95
C ASN A 136 12.95 -17.90 -7.50
N GLY A 137 11.70 -17.54 -7.20
CA GLY A 137 10.66 -18.46 -6.75
C GLY A 137 10.70 -18.82 -5.26
N ARG A 138 11.63 -18.30 -4.47
CA ARG A 138 11.78 -18.60 -3.04
C ARG A 138 10.49 -18.38 -2.24
N VAL A 139 9.89 -17.20 -2.36
CA VAL A 139 8.61 -16.81 -1.76
C VAL A 139 7.84 -15.85 -2.69
N PRO A 140 6.52 -15.67 -2.52
CA PRO A 140 5.77 -14.69 -3.30
C PRO A 140 6.12 -13.25 -2.90
N LEU A 141 5.90 -12.32 -3.84
CA LEU A 141 6.05 -10.89 -3.64
C LEU A 141 4.69 -10.20 -3.51
N ILE A 142 4.51 -9.46 -2.42
CA ILE A 142 3.36 -8.59 -2.17
C ILE A 142 3.68 -7.20 -2.72
N GLY A 143 2.85 -6.70 -3.63
CA GLY A 143 2.76 -5.29 -4.00
C GLY A 143 1.80 -4.53 -3.09
N PHE A 144 1.86 -3.20 -3.05
CA PHE A 144 0.96 -2.44 -2.19
C PHE A 144 0.74 -1.00 -2.63
N SER A 145 -0.29 -0.39 -2.05
CA SER A 145 -0.56 1.05 -2.11
C SER A 145 -1.21 1.53 -0.80
N GLY A 146 -1.19 2.82 -0.54
CA GLY A 146 -2.11 3.43 0.42
C GLY A 146 -3.55 3.39 -0.10
N SER A 147 -4.53 3.39 0.82
CA SER A 147 -5.94 3.56 0.46
C SER A 147 -6.22 4.96 -0.07
N PRO A 148 -7.27 5.17 -0.87
CA PRO A 148 -7.65 6.50 -1.33
C PRO A 148 -7.82 7.51 -0.19
N TRP A 149 -8.40 7.10 0.94
CA TRP A 149 -8.54 7.93 2.14
C TRP A 149 -7.19 8.26 2.79
N THR A 150 -6.36 7.26 3.03
CA THR A 150 -5.04 7.48 3.63
C THR A 150 -4.18 8.42 2.78
N LEU A 151 -4.21 8.29 1.46
CA LEU A 151 -3.52 9.22 0.57
C LEU A 151 -4.11 10.63 0.66
N ALA A 152 -5.44 10.77 0.68
CA ALA A 152 -6.11 12.07 0.83
C ALA A 152 -5.73 12.76 2.15
N CYS A 153 -5.59 12.02 3.25
CA CYS A 153 -5.11 12.55 4.52
C CYS A 153 -3.75 13.27 4.34
N TYR A 154 -2.77 12.61 3.76
CA TYR A 154 -1.45 13.22 3.52
C TYR A 154 -1.50 14.35 2.50
N MET A 155 -2.30 14.21 1.43
CA MET A 155 -2.43 15.23 0.38
C MET A 155 -3.00 16.54 0.92
N VAL A 156 -3.97 16.47 1.83
CA VAL A 156 -4.64 17.65 2.42
C VAL A 156 -3.85 18.22 3.59
N GLU A 157 -3.39 17.37 4.52
CA GLU A 157 -2.56 17.81 5.64
C GLU A 157 -1.21 18.35 5.16
N GLY A 158 -0.64 17.77 4.11
CA GLY A 158 0.67 18.12 3.56
C GLY A 158 1.84 17.43 4.27
N ALA A 159 1.57 16.74 5.39
CA ALA A 159 2.53 16.01 6.20
C ALA A 159 1.82 14.96 7.07
N GLY A 160 2.55 14.28 7.96
CA GLY A 160 1.93 13.51 9.05
C GLY A 160 1.11 14.43 9.96
N SER A 161 0.03 13.92 10.55
CA SER A 161 -0.85 14.64 11.45
C SER A 161 -1.30 13.73 12.59
N ASP A 162 -1.48 14.29 13.79
CA ASP A 162 -2.00 13.54 14.94
C ASP A 162 -3.54 13.56 14.96
N ASP A 163 -4.15 14.63 14.49
CA ASP A 163 -5.60 14.87 14.59
C ASP A 163 -6.34 14.88 13.24
N TYR A 164 -5.62 15.01 12.12
CA TYR A 164 -6.20 15.09 10.76
C TYR A 164 -7.22 16.21 10.61
N ARG A 165 -6.96 17.36 11.22
CA ARG A 165 -7.90 18.47 11.33
C ARG A 165 -8.32 19.04 9.98
N LEU A 166 -7.38 19.23 9.05
CA LEU A 166 -7.66 19.85 7.75
C LEU A 166 -8.53 18.95 6.88
N VAL A 167 -8.18 17.67 6.75
CA VAL A 167 -8.98 16.73 5.94
C VAL A 167 -10.34 16.48 6.56
N LYS A 168 -10.45 16.41 7.89
CA LYS A 168 -11.75 16.31 8.58
C LYS A 168 -12.59 17.58 8.41
N THR A 169 -11.97 18.78 8.43
CA THR A 169 -12.66 20.02 8.11
C THR A 169 -13.20 19.99 6.67
N MET A 170 -12.40 19.56 5.70
CA MET A 170 -12.82 19.41 4.31
C MET A 170 -13.99 18.42 4.16
N LEU A 171 -13.95 17.31 4.91
CA LEU A 171 -15.01 16.29 4.93
C LEU A 171 -16.38 16.90 5.26
N TYR A 172 -16.45 17.84 6.21
CA TYR A 172 -17.71 18.46 6.62
C TYR A 172 -18.04 19.74 5.83
N ALA A 173 -17.04 20.56 5.51
CA ALA A 173 -17.26 21.86 4.89
C ALA A 173 -17.33 21.80 3.36
N ARG A 174 -16.56 20.90 2.74
CA ARG A 174 -16.45 20.74 1.28
C ARG A 174 -16.36 19.26 0.90
N PRO A 175 -17.38 18.44 1.25
CA PRO A 175 -17.38 17.02 0.91
C PRO A 175 -17.28 16.78 -0.61
N ASP A 176 -17.79 17.68 -1.43
CA ASP A 176 -17.67 17.67 -2.88
C ASP A 176 -16.21 17.61 -3.37
N LEU A 177 -15.34 18.43 -2.78
CA LEU A 177 -13.90 18.42 -3.10
C LEU A 177 -13.22 17.14 -2.62
N LEU A 178 -13.55 16.70 -1.42
CA LEU A 178 -12.98 15.47 -0.87
C LEU A 178 -13.38 14.26 -1.71
N HIS A 179 -14.64 14.15 -2.12
CA HIS A 179 -15.09 13.09 -3.02
C HIS A 179 -14.32 13.09 -4.36
N ARG A 180 -13.99 14.27 -4.91
CA ARG A 180 -13.17 14.37 -6.14
C ARG A 180 -11.75 13.86 -5.91
N ILE A 181 -11.10 14.25 -4.79
CA ILE A 181 -9.76 13.75 -4.42
C ILE A 181 -9.80 12.23 -4.29
N LEU A 182 -10.77 11.68 -3.55
CA LEU A 182 -10.90 10.25 -3.29
C LEU A 182 -11.18 9.44 -4.57
N ALA A 183 -11.98 9.98 -5.49
CA ALA A 183 -12.27 9.36 -6.78
C ALA A 183 -10.99 9.24 -7.63
N ILE A 184 -10.22 10.34 -7.74
CA ILE A 184 -8.94 10.35 -8.48
C ILE A 184 -7.94 9.41 -7.84
N ASN A 185 -7.83 9.42 -6.51
CA ASN A 185 -6.96 8.51 -5.77
C ASN A 185 -7.35 7.05 -6.01
N ALA A 186 -8.65 6.72 -6.03
CA ALA A 186 -9.11 5.35 -6.27
C ALA A 186 -8.69 4.85 -7.65
N ASP A 187 -8.87 5.67 -8.69
CA ASP A 187 -8.48 5.31 -10.05
C ASP A 187 -6.95 5.21 -10.18
N ALA A 188 -6.20 6.12 -9.56
CA ALA A 188 -4.74 6.10 -9.55
C ALA A 188 -4.18 4.87 -8.80
N VAL A 189 -4.74 4.54 -7.63
CA VAL A 189 -4.36 3.36 -6.85
C VAL A 189 -4.65 2.08 -7.63
N ALA A 190 -5.80 1.98 -8.29
CA ALA A 190 -6.13 0.82 -9.11
C ALA A 190 -5.15 0.65 -10.28
N ALA A 191 -4.84 1.72 -11.00
CA ALA A 191 -3.86 1.70 -12.08
C ALA A 191 -2.46 1.30 -11.57
N TYR A 192 -2.03 1.86 -10.44
CA TYR A 192 -0.74 1.58 -9.81
C TYR A 192 -0.61 0.12 -9.34
N LEU A 193 -1.65 -0.44 -8.71
CA LEU A 193 -1.65 -1.85 -8.29
C LEU A 193 -1.67 -2.78 -9.49
N ASN A 194 -2.43 -2.47 -10.54
CA ASN A 194 -2.44 -3.25 -11.78
C ASN A 194 -1.06 -3.26 -12.46
N ALA A 195 -0.36 -2.13 -12.49
CA ALA A 195 1.00 -2.06 -13.03
C ALA A 195 2.00 -2.86 -12.19
N GLN A 196 1.86 -2.92 -10.86
CA GLN A 196 2.65 -3.80 -10.00
C GLN A 196 2.37 -5.28 -10.30
N ILE A 197 1.10 -5.66 -10.53
CA ILE A 197 0.72 -7.02 -10.93
C ILE A 197 1.36 -7.38 -12.27
N ASP A 198 1.28 -6.49 -13.26
CA ASP A 198 1.89 -6.69 -14.59
C ASP A 198 3.42 -6.81 -14.51
N ALA A 199 4.04 -6.11 -13.56
CA ALA A 199 5.48 -6.21 -13.28
C ALA A 199 5.87 -7.47 -12.51
N GLY A 200 4.90 -8.21 -11.93
CA GLY A 200 5.13 -9.52 -11.30
C GLY A 200 4.76 -9.64 -9.82
N ALA A 201 4.07 -8.68 -9.21
CA ALA A 201 3.50 -8.85 -7.88
C ALA A 201 2.46 -9.99 -7.89
N GLN A 202 2.50 -10.85 -6.87
CA GLN A 202 1.68 -12.07 -6.79
C GLN A 202 0.53 -11.98 -5.78
N ALA A 203 0.54 -10.94 -4.98
CA ALA A 203 -0.57 -10.47 -4.16
C ALA A 203 -0.48 -8.96 -4.08
N VAL A 204 -1.56 -8.26 -3.79
CA VAL A 204 -1.55 -6.81 -3.58
C VAL A 204 -2.29 -6.45 -2.30
N MET A 205 -1.81 -5.39 -1.64
CA MET A 205 -2.36 -4.93 -0.36
C MET A 205 -2.66 -3.43 -0.39
N ILE A 206 -3.84 -3.07 0.10
CA ILE A 206 -4.26 -1.68 0.29
C ILE A 206 -4.13 -1.37 1.78
N PHE A 207 -3.30 -0.37 2.11
CA PHE A 207 -3.09 0.10 3.47
C PHE A 207 -3.98 1.31 3.77
N ASP A 208 -5.04 1.09 4.53
CA ASP A 208 -5.83 2.18 5.10
C ASP A 208 -5.36 2.50 6.52
N SER A 209 -4.18 3.12 6.60
CA SER A 209 -3.51 3.44 7.87
C SER A 209 -4.31 4.42 8.74
N TRP A 210 -5.22 5.18 8.12
CA TRP A 210 -5.96 6.26 8.77
C TRP A 210 -7.49 6.09 8.71
N GLY A 211 -8.00 4.94 8.28
CA GLY A 211 -9.44 4.65 8.27
C GLY A 211 -10.07 4.76 9.66
N GLY A 212 -9.38 4.26 10.68
CA GLY A 212 -9.86 4.29 12.07
C GLY A 212 -9.95 5.67 12.73
N VAL A 213 -9.51 6.76 12.06
CA VAL A 213 -9.74 8.14 12.56
C VAL A 213 -11.07 8.72 12.13
N LEU A 214 -11.82 8.00 11.30
CA LEU A 214 -13.17 8.35 10.88
C LEU A 214 -14.21 7.84 11.88
N ALA A 215 -15.30 8.59 11.98
CA ALA A 215 -16.48 8.13 12.70
C ALA A 215 -17.28 7.14 11.84
N ASP A 216 -18.18 6.39 12.49
CA ASP A 216 -19.16 5.56 11.80
C ASP A 216 -20.01 6.39 10.83
N GLY A 217 -20.36 5.82 9.68
CA GLY A 217 -20.97 6.53 8.55
C GLY A 217 -19.95 7.29 7.68
N ALA A 218 -19.00 8.01 8.28
CA ALA A 218 -17.93 8.66 7.54
C ALA A 218 -16.89 7.65 7.01
N PHE A 219 -16.59 6.61 7.75
CA PHE A 219 -15.73 5.52 7.29
C PHE A 219 -16.31 4.87 6.03
N GLN A 220 -17.59 4.52 6.04
CA GLN A 220 -18.26 3.92 4.89
C GLN A 220 -18.22 4.84 3.67
N THR A 221 -18.51 6.13 3.89
CA THR A 221 -18.66 7.12 2.81
C THR A 221 -17.31 7.55 2.20
N PHE A 222 -16.28 7.77 3.02
CA PHE A 222 -15.03 8.40 2.58
C PHE A 222 -13.83 7.44 2.51
N SER A 223 -13.89 6.27 3.15
CA SER A 223 -12.84 5.27 3.03
C SER A 223 -13.31 4.01 2.32
N LEU A 224 -14.31 3.32 2.87
CA LEU A 224 -14.72 2.00 2.40
C LEU A 224 -15.24 2.01 0.97
N ALA A 225 -16.10 2.96 0.60
CA ALA A 225 -16.65 3.08 -0.74
C ALA A 225 -15.56 3.24 -1.82
N TYR A 226 -14.50 4.00 -1.52
CA TYR A 226 -13.38 4.19 -2.45
C TYR A 226 -12.41 3.03 -2.48
N THR A 227 -12.21 2.33 -1.35
CA THR A 227 -11.48 1.07 -1.32
C THR A 227 -12.21 0.00 -2.14
N GLN A 228 -13.54 -0.06 -2.07
CA GLN A 228 -14.36 -0.92 -2.94
C GLN A 228 -14.18 -0.58 -4.42
N ARG A 229 -14.18 0.73 -4.78
CA ARG A 229 -13.92 1.18 -6.15
C ARG A 229 -12.54 0.72 -6.66
N VAL A 230 -11.52 0.73 -5.82
CA VAL A 230 -10.20 0.16 -6.16
C VAL A 230 -10.31 -1.32 -6.43
N LEU A 231 -10.92 -2.09 -5.50
CA LEU A 231 -11.07 -3.55 -5.65
C LEU A 231 -11.82 -3.97 -6.91
N GLN A 232 -12.80 -3.17 -7.36
CA GLN A 232 -13.55 -3.42 -8.59
C GLN A 232 -12.69 -3.27 -9.87
N GLN A 233 -11.59 -2.55 -9.80
CA GLN A 233 -10.71 -2.25 -10.93
C GLN A 233 -9.39 -3.04 -10.91
N VAL A 234 -9.00 -3.57 -9.73
CA VAL A 234 -7.77 -4.35 -9.57
C VAL A 234 -7.96 -5.76 -10.10
N LYS A 235 -7.00 -6.20 -10.91
CA LYS A 235 -6.95 -7.55 -11.48
C LYS A 235 -7.04 -8.61 -10.39
N THR A 236 -7.89 -9.60 -10.60
CA THR A 236 -8.02 -10.78 -9.73
C THR A 236 -7.19 -11.96 -10.23
N GLU A 237 -6.66 -11.86 -11.46
CA GLU A 237 -5.86 -12.88 -12.11
C GLU A 237 -4.83 -12.25 -13.04
N HIS A 238 -3.65 -12.85 -13.12
CA HIS A 238 -2.61 -12.48 -14.08
C HIS A 238 -1.82 -13.72 -14.50
N ALA A 239 -1.61 -13.90 -15.81
CA ALA A 239 -0.88 -15.04 -16.37
C ALA A 239 -1.37 -16.42 -15.86
N GLY A 240 -2.69 -16.58 -15.71
CA GLY A 240 -3.32 -17.82 -15.23
C GLY A 240 -3.21 -18.07 -13.73
N GLN A 241 -2.75 -17.09 -12.95
CA GLN A 241 -2.63 -17.17 -11.49
C GLN A 241 -3.57 -16.18 -10.81
N ARG A 242 -4.29 -16.64 -9.78
CA ARG A 242 -5.09 -15.76 -8.91
C ARG A 242 -4.16 -14.79 -8.18
N ILE A 243 -4.59 -13.54 -8.11
CA ILE A 243 -3.90 -12.46 -7.37
C ILE A 243 -4.74 -12.10 -6.15
N PRO A 244 -4.39 -12.56 -4.94
CA PRO A 244 -5.10 -12.16 -3.73
C PRO A 244 -5.01 -10.65 -3.49
N ARG A 245 -6.16 -10.05 -3.17
CA ARG A 245 -6.29 -8.63 -2.84
C ARG A 245 -6.56 -8.50 -1.34
N ILE A 246 -5.65 -7.85 -0.65
CA ILE A 246 -5.65 -7.71 0.81
C ILE A 246 -6.06 -6.28 1.15
N VAL A 247 -7.01 -6.10 2.06
CA VAL A 247 -7.37 -4.80 2.61
C VAL A 247 -7.03 -4.78 4.09
N PHE A 248 -6.29 -3.76 4.51
CA PHE A 248 -5.94 -3.51 5.91
C PHE A 248 -6.42 -2.13 6.31
N THR A 249 -7.18 -2.03 7.40
CA THR A 249 -7.55 -0.76 8.03
C THR A 249 -7.10 -0.76 9.48
N LYS A 250 -6.22 0.18 9.85
CA LYS A 250 -5.86 0.40 11.25
C LYS A 250 -7.06 0.99 11.98
N GLY A 251 -7.47 0.36 13.07
CA GLY A 251 -8.68 0.73 13.81
C GLY A 251 -9.98 0.28 13.12
N GLY A 252 -9.91 -0.61 12.12
CA GLY A 252 -11.08 -1.10 11.37
C GLY A 252 -11.93 -2.13 12.05
N GLY A 253 -11.58 -2.53 13.29
CA GLY A 253 -12.30 -3.56 14.05
C GLY A 253 -13.82 -3.39 14.12
N PRO A 254 -14.38 -2.18 14.30
CA PRO A 254 -15.83 -1.95 14.33
C PRO A 254 -16.56 -2.29 13.01
N TRP A 255 -15.86 -2.29 11.86
CA TRP A 255 -16.43 -2.40 10.52
C TRP A 255 -15.97 -3.65 9.75
N LEU A 256 -15.59 -4.73 10.44
CA LEU A 256 -15.05 -5.95 9.81
C LEU A 256 -16.02 -6.58 8.82
N GLU A 257 -17.30 -6.66 9.16
CA GLU A 257 -18.33 -7.24 8.29
C GLU A 257 -18.49 -6.42 7.00
N GLU A 258 -18.51 -5.10 7.12
CA GLU A 258 -18.62 -4.19 5.97
C GLU A 258 -17.36 -4.23 5.11
N MET A 259 -16.18 -4.30 5.74
CA MET A 259 -14.91 -4.50 5.03
C MET A 259 -14.86 -5.85 4.30
N ALA A 260 -15.42 -6.90 4.86
CA ALA A 260 -15.54 -8.18 4.19
C ALA A 260 -16.53 -8.12 3.00
N ALA A 261 -17.63 -7.38 3.16
CA ALA A 261 -18.67 -7.26 2.15
C ALA A 261 -18.24 -6.54 0.86
N ILE A 262 -17.20 -5.70 0.89
CA ILE A 262 -16.66 -5.07 -0.33
C ILE A 262 -15.83 -6.01 -1.22
N GLY A 263 -15.61 -7.27 -0.79
CA GLY A 263 -15.08 -8.35 -1.60
C GLY A 263 -13.55 -8.44 -1.72
N PRO A 264 -12.75 -8.14 -0.67
CA PRO A 264 -11.33 -8.51 -0.65
C PRO A 264 -11.20 -10.04 -0.49
N ASP A 265 -10.06 -10.57 -0.90
CA ASP A 265 -9.73 -11.98 -0.66
C ASP A 265 -9.25 -12.20 0.78
N VAL A 266 -8.66 -11.16 1.41
CA VAL A 266 -8.10 -11.19 2.77
C VAL A 266 -8.35 -9.86 3.48
N LEU A 267 -8.71 -9.93 4.77
CA LEU A 267 -8.69 -8.79 5.69
C LEU A 267 -7.44 -8.83 6.57
N GLY A 268 -6.68 -7.75 6.55
CA GLY A 268 -5.61 -7.48 7.50
C GLY A 268 -6.22 -6.87 8.77
N LEU A 269 -5.89 -7.45 9.92
CA LEU A 269 -6.37 -7.01 11.23
C LEU A 269 -5.23 -6.37 12.00
N ASP A 270 -5.52 -5.32 12.74
CA ASP A 270 -4.56 -4.76 13.68
C ASP A 270 -4.67 -5.42 15.07
N TRP A 271 -3.79 -5.01 15.98
CA TRP A 271 -3.67 -5.58 17.32
C TRP A 271 -4.89 -5.31 18.24
N THR A 272 -5.84 -4.47 17.84
CA THR A 272 -7.01 -4.12 18.63
C THR A 272 -8.14 -5.13 18.42
N VAL A 273 -8.05 -5.99 17.40
CA VAL A 273 -9.10 -6.91 17.02
C VAL A 273 -8.94 -8.27 17.70
N ASN A 274 -10.02 -8.77 18.27
CA ASN A 274 -10.09 -10.15 18.77
C ASN A 274 -10.23 -11.13 17.60
N LEU A 275 -9.19 -11.95 17.37
CA LEU A 275 -9.17 -12.92 16.27
C LEU A 275 -10.31 -13.94 16.32
N GLY A 276 -10.72 -14.37 17.53
CA GLY A 276 -11.81 -15.30 17.70
C GLY A 276 -13.17 -14.71 17.29
N GLN A 277 -13.36 -13.40 17.46
CA GLN A 277 -14.54 -12.69 16.97
C GLN A 277 -14.48 -12.49 15.45
N ALA A 278 -13.34 -12.11 14.94
CA ALA A 278 -13.15 -11.89 13.50
C ALA A 278 -13.32 -13.16 12.64
N ARG A 279 -13.19 -14.34 13.23
CA ARG A 279 -13.36 -15.64 12.55
C ARG A 279 -14.80 -16.16 12.51
N ARG A 280 -15.70 -15.60 13.29
CA ARG A 280 -17.14 -15.91 13.29
C ARG A 280 -17.89 -15.16 12.22
#